data_25f132affab3a7a6abba5fa17ec8cb29
#
_entry.id   25f132affab3a7a6abba5fa17ec8cb29
#
_cell.length_a   1.000
_cell.length_b   1.000
_cell.length_c   1.000
_cell.angle_alpha   90.00
_cell.angle_beta   90.00
_cell.angle_gamma   90.00
#
_symmetry.space_group_name_H-M   'P 1'
#
loop_
_entity.id
_entity.type
_entity.pdbx_description
1 polymer ?
#
loop_
_entity_poly.entity_id
_entity_poly.type
_entity_poly.pdbx_seq_one_letter_code
_entity_poly.pdbx_strand_id
1 'polypeptide(L)'
;GKLSRGLGDVYKRQNLGLLVGLGLAGAAGTILTPMISKHFPNENRSKAAGIVTACGGLGMFIFPILANIFKNMSSWQMSFIVFSIILFLMCIPGFFVKLPKTQVSNLNTNIDNRSLKEVLKESFAHKGFRLLVLGFFVCGFQITLIATHVPRYVQDKGLADWTGMAILALIGFFNIIGTLVMGYLGDKYSKKILLSGLYFLRGITLILFIFLPASNLSAVLFGTSFGLLWLATVPATNGIVAQIFGTKNLSLLFG
;
A
#
# COMPACT_ATOMS: atom_id res chain seq x y z
N GLY A 1 -15.82 2.75 -36.82
CA GLY A 1 -14.71 2.08 -36.14
C GLY A 1 -13.80 2.96 -35.28
N LYS A 2 -13.45 4.19 -35.67
CA LYS A 2 -12.58 5.08 -34.86
C LYS A 2 -13.35 5.78 -33.72
N LEU A 3 -14.60 6.19 -33.91
CA LEU A 3 -15.42 6.85 -32.90
C LEU A 3 -15.76 5.89 -31.72
N SER A 4 -16.07 4.63 -32.01
CA SER A 4 -16.40 3.65 -30.97
C SER A 4 -15.18 3.27 -30.11
N ARG A 5 -13.98 3.29 -30.66
CA ARG A 5 -12.73 3.10 -29.89
C ARG A 5 -12.46 4.30 -28.96
N GLY A 6 -12.67 5.52 -29.43
CA GLY A 6 -12.49 6.74 -28.62
C GLY A 6 -13.44 6.81 -27.43
N LEU A 7 -14.73 6.49 -27.62
CA LEU A 7 -15.71 6.44 -26.54
C LEU A 7 -15.36 5.35 -25.50
N GLY A 8 -14.96 4.17 -25.96
CA GLY A 8 -14.53 3.09 -25.05
C GLY A 8 -13.35 3.48 -24.17
N ASP A 9 -12.39 4.24 -24.69
CA ASP A 9 -11.23 4.72 -23.94
C ASP A 9 -11.60 5.83 -22.94
N VAL A 10 -12.58 6.70 -23.27
CA VAL A 10 -13.09 7.71 -22.33
C VAL A 10 -13.79 7.05 -21.15
N TYR A 11 -14.69 6.08 -21.39
CA TYR A 11 -15.36 5.34 -20.30
C TYR A 11 -14.39 4.56 -19.43
N LYS A 12 -13.36 3.94 -20.01
CA LYS A 12 -12.30 3.26 -19.25
C LYS A 12 -11.55 4.23 -18.34
N ARG A 13 -11.17 5.40 -18.84
CA ARG A 13 -10.49 6.44 -18.04
C ARG A 13 -11.36 6.96 -16.91
N GLN A 14 -12.66 7.18 -17.17
CA GLN A 14 -13.61 7.61 -16.14
C GLN A 14 -13.80 6.55 -15.06
N ASN A 15 -14.01 5.29 -15.44
CA ASN A 15 -14.22 4.21 -14.48
C ASN A 15 -12.95 3.92 -13.67
N LEU A 16 -11.79 3.83 -14.31
CA LEU A 16 -10.52 3.58 -13.62
C LEU A 16 -10.03 4.80 -12.84
N GLY A 17 -10.15 6.00 -13.40
CA GLY A 17 -9.67 7.21 -12.74
C GLY A 17 -10.57 7.68 -11.60
N LEU A 18 -11.88 7.73 -11.81
CA LEU A 18 -12.83 8.25 -10.83
C LEU A 18 -13.32 7.18 -9.86
N LEU A 19 -13.98 6.13 -10.34
CA LEU A 19 -14.64 5.17 -9.45
C LEU A 19 -13.62 4.32 -8.68
N VAL A 20 -12.62 3.78 -9.36
CA VAL A 20 -11.56 3.00 -8.70
C VAL A 20 -10.70 3.90 -7.82
N GLY A 21 -10.39 5.13 -8.26
CA GLY A 21 -9.64 6.10 -7.48
C GLY A 21 -10.35 6.49 -6.18
N LEU A 22 -11.65 6.77 -6.22
CA LEU A 22 -12.47 7.03 -5.03
C LEU A 22 -12.56 5.81 -4.10
N GLY A 23 -12.73 4.63 -4.68
CA GLY A 23 -12.74 3.37 -3.92
C GLY A 23 -11.42 3.12 -3.19
N LEU A 24 -10.28 3.31 -3.87
CA LEU A 24 -8.95 3.19 -3.28
C LEU A 24 -8.69 4.23 -2.19
N ALA A 25 -9.13 5.48 -2.38
CA ALA A 25 -9.00 6.52 -1.36
C ALA A 25 -9.77 6.16 -0.08
N GLY A 26 -10.99 5.61 -0.22
CA GLY A 26 -11.80 5.15 0.93
C GLY A 26 -11.25 3.92 1.64
N ALA A 27 -10.57 3.04 0.92
CA ALA A 27 -9.95 1.82 1.47
C ALA A 27 -8.49 2.03 1.91
N ALA A 28 -7.94 3.22 1.71
CA ALA A 28 -6.55 3.50 2.01
C ALA A 28 -6.23 3.38 3.50
N GLY A 29 -5.02 2.93 3.81
CA GLY A 29 -4.51 2.83 5.18
C GLY A 29 -4.49 4.15 5.97
N THR A 30 -4.76 5.26 5.30
CA THR A 30 -4.89 6.61 5.86
C THR A 30 -5.97 6.72 6.94
N ILE A 31 -7.03 5.91 6.87
CA ILE A 31 -8.08 5.84 7.88
C ILE A 31 -7.71 4.85 9.00
N LEU A 32 -7.23 3.67 8.61
CA LEU A 32 -6.94 2.58 9.56
C LEU A 32 -5.72 2.88 10.44
N THR A 33 -4.68 3.45 9.87
CA THR A 33 -3.42 3.66 10.56
C THR A 33 -3.51 4.67 11.71
N PRO A 34 -4.19 5.81 11.59
CA PRO A 34 -4.43 6.70 12.72
C PRO A 34 -5.34 6.12 13.79
N MET A 35 -6.33 5.30 13.41
CA MET A 35 -7.17 4.59 14.39
C MET A 35 -6.31 3.67 15.26
N ILE A 36 -5.43 2.89 14.67
CA ILE A 36 -4.49 2.02 15.38
C ILE A 36 -3.58 2.85 16.28
N SER A 37 -3.03 3.93 15.78
CA SER A 37 -2.13 4.81 16.51
C SER A 37 -2.75 5.43 17.75
N LYS A 38 -4.08 5.59 17.78
CA LYS A 38 -4.83 6.10 18.94
C LYS A 38 -5.14 5.01 19.98
N HIS A 39 -5.30 3.76 19.57
CA HIS A 39 -5.68 2.66 20.45
C HIS A 39 -4.49 1.94 21.09
N PHE A 40 -3.30 2.03 20.48
CA PHE A 40 -2.13 1.33 20.97
C PHE A 40 -1.09 2.29 21.57
N PRO A 41 -0.44 1.91 22.70
CA PRO A 41 0.65 2.69 23.26
C PRO A 41 1.82 2.81 22.30
N ASN A 42 2.68 3.81 22.51
CA ASN A 42 3.80 4.12 21.61
C ASN A 42 4.70 2.92 21.35
N GLU A 43 4.87 2.06 22.36
CA GLU A 43 5.74 0.87 22.31
C GLU A 43 5.28 -0.21 21.32
N ASN A 44 3.98 -0.34 21.09
CA ASN A 44 3.39 -1.38 20.24
C ASN A 44 2.74 -0.83 18.96
N ARG A 45 2.87 0.46 18.71
CA ARG A 45 2.19 1.14 17.60
C ARG A 45 2.68 0.66 16.24
N SER A 46 3.99 0.51 16.08
CA SER A 46 4.58 0.01 14.83
C SER A 46 4.21 -1.43 14.57
N LYS A 47 4.16 -2.26 15.61
CA LYS A 47 3.70 -3.66 15.49
C LYS A 47 2.25 -3.73 15.02
N ALA A 48 1.36 -2.95 15.64
CA ALA A 48 -0.04 -2.92 15.26
C ALA A 48 -0.24 -2.43 13.81
N ALA A 49 0.48 -1.39 13.40
CA ALA A 49 0.49 -0.92 12.02
C ALA A 49 1.05 -1.99 11.05
N GLY A 50 2.09 -2.72 11.47
CA GLY A 50 2.65 -3.84 10.71
C GLY A 50 1.64 -4.97 10.47
N ILE A 51 0.88 -5.35 11.50
CA ILE A 51 -0.16 -6.40 11.40
C ILE A 51 -1.24 -5.98 10.39
N VAL A 52 -1.76 -4.76 10.48
CA VAL A 52 -2.79 -4.28 9.54
C VAL A 52 -2.26 -4.21 8.11
N THR A 53 -1.03 -3.77 7.91
CA THR A 53 -0.41 -3.74 6.59
C THR A 53 -0.16 -5.16 6.06
N ALA A 54 0.18 -6.11 6.93
CA ALA A 54 0.33 -7.52 6.58
C ALA A 54 -0.97 -8.15 6.08
N CYS A 55 -2.12 -7.80 6.67
CA CYS A 55 -3.43 -8.21 6.17
C CYS A 55 -3.69 -7.73 4.72
N GLY A 56 -3.23 -6.52 4.37
CA GLY A 56 -3.23 -6.05 2.98
C GLY A 56 -2.36 -6.92 2.07
N GLY A 57 -1.20 -7.39 2.56
CA GLY A 57 -0.33 -8.33 1.85
C GLY A 57 -1.01 -9.67 1.56
N LEU A 58 -1.85 -10.16 2.49
CA LEU A 58 -2.63 -11.37 2.29
C LEU A 58 -3.59 -11.23 1.09
N GLY A 59 -4.26 -10.08 0.98
CA GLY A 59 -5.08 -9.76 -0.19
C GLY A 59 -4.25 -9.76 -1.48
N MET A 60 -3.08 -9.12 -1.48
CA MET A 60 -2.17 -9.09 -2.63
C MET A 60 -1.66 -10.48 -3.05
N PHE A 61 -1.58 -11.42 -2.12
CA PHE A 61 -1.23 -12.82 -2.41
C PHE A 61 -2.40 -13.60 -2.99
N ILE A 62 -3.55 -13.53 -2.37
CA ILE A 62 -4.72 -14.37 -2.71
C ILE A 62 -5.39 -13.90 -4.02
N PHE A 63 -5.62 -12.59 -4.19
CA PHE A 63 -6.42 -12.10 -5.32
C PHE A 63 -5.82 -12.34 -6.71
N PRO A 64 -4.51 -12.22 -6.97
CA PRO A 64 -3.94 -12.58 -8.27
C PRO A 64 -4.11 -14.05 -8.61
N ILE A 65 -4.00 -14.95 -7.62
CA ILE A 65 -4.20 -16.39 -7.79
C ILE A 65 -5.66 -16.67 -8.17
N LEU A 66 -6.60 -16.12 -7.41
CA LEU A 66 -8.03 -16.26 -7.70
C LEU A 66 -8.40 -15.67 -9.06
N ALA A 67 -7.85 -14.51 -9.42
CA ALA A 67 -8.09 -13.90 -10.72
C ALA A 67 -7.62 -14.80 -11.87
N ASN A 68 -6.47 -15.46 -11.72
CA ASN A 68 -5.98 -16.40 -12.71
C ASN A 68 -6.86 -17.64 -12.82
N ILE A 69 -7.32 -18.19 -11.70
CA ILE A 69 -8.23 -19.35 -11.66
C ILE A 69 -9.54 -19.00 -12.39
N PHE A 70 -10.20 -17.90 -12.05
CA PHE A 70 -11.46 -17.50 -12.67
C PHE A 70 -11.30 -17.17 -14.16
N LYS A 71 -10.20 -16.51 -14.55
CA LYS A 71 -9.88 -16.24 -15.95
C LYS A 71 -9.80 -17.54 -16.77
N ASN A 72 -9.18 -18.59 -16.21
CA ASN A 72 -9.00 -19.86 -16.90
C ASN A 72 -10.28 -20.75 -16.88
N MET A 73 -11.11 -20.64 -15.85
CA MET A 73 -12.35 -21.42 -15.73
C MET A 73 -13.49 -20.87 -16.59
N SER A 74 -13.60 -19.57 -16.77
CA SER A 74 -14.75 -18.96 -17.43
C SER A 74 -14.33 -17.76 -18.29
N SER A 75 -14.14 -16.58 -17.64
CA SER A 75 -13.78 -15.35 -18.34
C SER A 75 -13.22 -14.33 -17.35
N TRP A 76 -12.51 -13.32 -17.85
CA TRP A 76 -12.01 -12.23 -17.04
C TRP A 76 -13.13 -11.42 -16.36
N GLN A 77 -14.32 -11.35 -16.97
CA GLN A 77 -15.51 -10.68 -16.40
C GLN A 77 -15.98 -11.38 -15.11
N MET A 78 -15.90 -12.70 -15.06
CA MET A 78 -16.27 -13.46 -13.85
C MET A 78 -15.41 -13.08 -12.66
N SER A 79 -14.11 -12.84 -12.86
CA SER A 79 -13.21 -12.36 -11.80
C SER A 79 -13.71 -11.04 -11.22
N PHE A 80 -14.10 -10.08 -12.08
CA PHE A 80 -14.62 -8.77 -11.62
C PHE A 80 -15.93 -8.91 -10.85
N ILE A 81 -16.85 -9.76 -11.30
CA ILE A 81 -18.14 -9.99 -10.63
C ILE A 81 -17.89 -10.57 -9.22
N VAL A 82 -17.09 -11.63 -9.12
CA VAL A 82 -16.77 -12.25 -7.83
C VAL A 82 -16.10 -11.28 -6.88
N PHE A 83 -15.10 -10.52 -7.34
CA PHE A 83 -14.42 -9.53 -6.51
C PHE A 83 -15.34 -8.39 -6.09
N SER A 84 -16.26 -7.96 -6.95
CA SER A 84 -17.26 -6.95 -6.60
C SER A 84 -18.20 -7.45 -5.50
N ILE A 85 -18.64 -8.71 -5.56
CA ILE A 85 -19.47 -9.33 -4.52
C ILE A 85 -18.69 -9.39 -3.19
N ILE A 86 -17.43 -9.82 -3.23
CA ILE A 86 -16.58 -9.87 -2.02
C ILE A 86 -16.45 -8.46 -1.41
N LEU A 87 -16.16 -7.45 -2.22
CA LEU A 87 -16.05 -6.06 -1.73
C LEU A 87 -17.38 -5.56 -1.13
N PHE A 88 -18.51 -5.91 -1.73
CA PHE A 88 -19.82 -5.56 -1.21
C PHE A 88 -20.09 -6.22 0.15
N LEU A 89 -19.74 -7.50 0.28
CA LEU A 89 -19.84 -8.22 1.55
C LEU A 89 -18.92 -7.63 2.63
N MET A 90 -17.76 -7.09 2.26
CA MET A 90 -16.85 -6.43 3.21
C MET A 90 -17.41 -5.10 3.76
N CYS A 91 -18.43 -4.52 3.15
CA CYS A 91 -19.12 -3.36 3.75
C CYS A 91 -19.90 -3.72 5.02
N ILE A 92 -20.37 -4.97 5.12
CA ILE A 92 -21.22 -5.43 6.24
C ILE A 92 -20.51 -5.30 7.60
N PRO A 93 -19.27 -5.80 7.80
CA PRO A 93 -18.54 -5.61 9.05
C PRO A 93 -18.34 -4.14 9.42
N GLY A 94 -18.24 -3.25 8.42
CA GLY A 94 -18.08 -1.80 8.65
C GLY A 94 -19.23 -1.19 9.48
N PHE A 95 -20.45 -1.70 9.34
CA PHE A 95 -21.61 -1.23 10.11
C PHE A 95 -21.58 -1.68 11.57
N PHE A 96 -20.82 -2.72 11.88
CA PHE A 96 -20.68 -3.25 13.25
C PHE A 96 -19.53 -2.63 14.03
N VAL A 97 -18.64 -1.88 13.38
CA VAL A 97 -17.53 -1.21 14.04
C VAL A 97 -18.06 -0.04 14.87
N LYS A 98 -18.12 -0.22 16.17
CA LYS A 98 -18.47 0.85 17.13
C LYS A 98 -17.20 1.62 17.49
N LEU A 99 -17.17 2.89 17.19
CA LEU A 99 -16.12 3.78 17.69
C LEU A 99 -16.33 3.99 19.21
N PRO A 100 -15.27 3.88 20.04
CA PRO A 100 -15.38 4.14 21.48
C PRO A 100 -15.87 5.57 21.71
N LYS A 101 -16.98 5.74 22.47
CA LYS A 101 -17.57 7.05 22.77
C LYS A 101 -16.61 8.01 23.48
N THR A 102 -15.66 7.48 24.23
CA THR A 102 -14.64 8.25 24.96
C THR A 102 -13.73 9.09 24.07
N GLN A 103 -13.59 8.74 22.79
CA GLN A 103 -12.74 9.50 21.88
C GLN A 103 -13.45 10.69 21.21
N VAL A 104 -14.77 10.63 21.07
CA VAL A 104 -15.56 11.75 20.56
C VAL A 104 -15.59 12.90 21.57
N SER A 105 -15.66 12.60 22.86
CA SER A 105 -15.61 13.59 23.93
C SER A 105 -14.24 14.28 24.03
N ASN A 106 -13.14 13.53 23.87
CA ASN A 106 -11.78 14.08 23.91
C ASN A 106 -11.37 14.81 22.60
N LEU A 107 -12.08 14.58 21.50
CA LEU A 107 -11.93 15.36 20.29
C LEU A 107 -12.44 16.82 20.47
N ASN A 108 -13.45 17.01 21.32
CA ASN A 108 -14.03 18.34 21.57
C ASN A 108 -13.21 19.18 22.57
N THR A 109 -12.41 18.57 23.45
CA THR A 109 -11.62 19.29 24.47
C THR A 109 -10.21 19.70 24.01
N ASN A 110 -9.74 19.19 22.86
CA ASN A 110 -8.43 19.48 22.31
C ASN A 110 -8.50 19.71 20.78
N ILE A 111 -9.51 20.43 20.30
CA ILE A 111 -9.48 20.92 18.92
C ILE A 111 -8.29 21.86 18.84
N ASP A 112 -7.30 21.48 18.05
CA ASP A 112 -6.28 22.40 17.62
C ASP A 112 -6.99 23.44 16.76
N ASN A 113 -7.22 24.63 17.27
CA ASN A 113 -7.93 25.69 16.56
C ASN A 113 -7.14 26.20 15.33
N ARG A 114 -5.98 25.57 15.06
CA ARG A 114 -5.18 25.88 13.90
C ARG A 114 -5.91 25.45 12.62
N SER A 115 -5.94 26.35 11.66
CA SER A 115 -6.45 26.08 10.33
C SER A 115 -5.67 24.93 9.67
N LEU A 116 -6.38 24.12 8.87
CA LEU A 116 -5.75 23.06 8.05
C LEU A 116 -4.56 23.61 7.24
N LYS A 117 -4.67 24.84 6.73
CA LYS A 117 -3.59 25.53 6.01
C LYS A 117 -2.38 25.80 6.88
N GLU A 118 -2.56 26.13 8.16
CA GLU A 118 -1.47 26.41 9.11
C GLU A 118 -0.72 25.12 9.44
N VAL A 119 -1.44 24.02 9.71
CA VAL A 119 -0.83 22.72 9.99
C VAL A 119 -0.03 22.23 8.79
N LEU A 120 -0.57 22.32 7.59
CA LEU A 120 0.15 21.98 6.37
C LEU A 120 1.37 22.85 6.14
N LYS A 121 1.24 24.18 6.29
CA LYS A 121 2.34 25.15 6.13
C LYS A 121 3.48 24.84 7.10
N GLU A 122 3.18 24.61 8.36
CA GLU A 122 4.15 24.23 9.39
C GLU A 122 4.84 22.89 9.05
N SER A 123 4.06 21.89 8.64
CA SER A 123 4.58 20.57 8.27
C SER A 123 5.52 20.65 7.07
N PHE A 124 5.14 21.39 6.03
CA PHE A 124 6.00 21.61 4.86
C PHE A 124 7.19 22.52 5.12
N ALA A 125 7.18 23.36 6.16
CA ALA A 125 8.36 24.08 6.60
C ALA A 125 9.42 23.13 7.20
N HIS A 126 8.99 21.99 7.76
CA HIS A 126 9.90 21.01 8.36
C HIS A 126 10.65 20.21 7.30
N LYS A 127 11.99 20.35 7.25
CA LYS A 127 12.85 19.69 6.25
C LYS A 127 12.67 18.17 6.22
N GLY A 128 12.55 17.54 7.38
CA GLY A 128 12.36 16.08 7.49
C GLY A 128 11.04 15.60 6.88
N PHE A 129 9.97 16.39 7.03
CA PHE A 129 8.68 16.05 6.43
C PHE A 129 8.71 16.13 4.90
N ARG A 130 9.33 17.15 4.34
CA ARG A 130 9.51 17.28 2.88
C ARG A 130 10.27 16.08 2.28
N LEU A 131 11.35 15.65 2.94
CA LEU A 131 12.11 14.47 2.51
C LEU A 131 11.27 13.18 2.63
N LEU A 132 10.45 13.08 3.66
CA LEU A 132 9.56 11.93 3.87
C LEU A 132 8.48 11.87 2.78
N VAL A 133 7.87 13.01 2.43
CA VAL A 133 6.88 13.11 1.33
C VAL A 133 7.51 12.71 0.00
N LEU A 134 8.73 13.18 -0.29
CA LEU A 134 9.45 12.79 -1.50
C LEU A 134 9.73 11.28 -1.55
N GLY A 135 10.18 10.70 -0.43
CA GLY A 135 10.39 9.26 -0.33
C GLY A 135 9.10 8.47 -0.53
N PHE A 136 7.99 8.94 0.04
CA PHE A 136 6.69 8.28 -0.09
C PHE A 136 6.12 8.39 -1.52
N PHE A 137 6.35 9.51 -2.19
CA PHE A 137 6.05 9.67 -3.63
C PHE A 137 6.79 8.61 -4.47
N VAL A 138 8.09 8.43 -4.24
CA VAL A 138 8.89 7.39 -4.93
C VAL A 138 8.33 5.99 -4.63
N CYS A 139 7.88 5.75 -3.40
CA CYS A 139 7.24 4.48 -3.04
C CYS A 139 5.98 4.21 -3.87
N GLY A 140 5.07 5.18 -3.96
CA GLY A 140 3.84 5.07 -4.77
C GLY A 140 4.15 4.85 -6.26
N PHE A 141 5.13 5.58 -6.80
CA PHE A 141 5.59 5.41 -8.16
C PHE A 141 6.10 3.98 -8.42
N GLN A 142 6.94 3.44 -7.55
CA GLN A 142 7.48 2.08 -7.68
C GLN A 142 6.37 1.01 -7.61
N ILE A 143 5.41 1.17 -6.70
CA ILE A 143 4.27 0.25 -6.57
C ILE A 143 3.49 0.18 -7.87
N THR A 144 3.12 1.33 -8.43
CA THR A 144 2.37 1.41 -9.68
C THR A 144 3.18 0.87 -10.85
N LEU A 145 4.45 1.23 -10.95
CA LEU A 145 5.36 0.75 -11.99
C LEU A 145 5.41 -0.78 -12.02
N ILE A 146 5.63 -1.41 -10.87
CA ILE A 146 5.78 -2.86 -10.78
C ILE A 146 4.45 -3.56 -11.05
N ALA A 147 3.36 -3.12 -10.43
CA ALA A 147 2.07 -3.77 -10.60
C ALA A 147 1.57 -3.74 -12.05
N THR A 148 1.89 -2.66 -12.80
CA THR A 148 1.41 -2.49 -14.17
C THR A 148 2.38 -3.03 -15.22
N HIS A 149 3.68 -2.86 -15.03
CA HIS A 149 4.67 -3.13 -16.09
C HIS A 149 5.40 -4.46 -15.94
N VAL A 150 5.62 -4.97 -14.73
CA VAL A 150 6.36 -6.24 -14.56
C VAL A 150 5.67 -7.42 -15.22
N PRO A 151 4.33 -7.61 -15.12
CA PRO A 151 3.67 -8.71 -15.83
C PRO A 151 3.89 -8.67 -17.35
N ARG A 152 3.87 -7.47 -17.94
CA ARG A 152 4.12 -7.30 -19.37
C ARG A 152 5.59 -7.50 -19.72
N TYR A 153 6.47 -6.95 -18.92
CA TYR A 153 7.93 -7.09 -19.13
C TYR A 153 8.37 -8.55 -19.20
N VAL A 154 7.90 -9.41 -18.31
CA VAL A 154 8.27 -10.83 -18.30
C VAL A 154 7.72 -11.59 -19.52
N GLN A 155 6.52 -11.22 -19.99
CA GLN A 155 5.96 -11.74 -21.25
C GLN A 155 6.78 -11.33 -22.46
N ASP A 156 7.16 -10.04 -22.56
CA ASP A 156 7.98 -9.51 -23.65
C ASP A 156 9.41 -10.14 -23.68
N LYS A 157 9.86 -10.68 -22.53
CA LYS A 157 11.09 -11.47 -22.41
C LYS A 157 10.91 -12.96 -22.72
N GLY A 158 9.71 -13.39 -23.14
CA GLY A 158 9.41 -14.77 -23.52
C GLY A 158 9.17 -15.72 -22.34
N LEU A 159 8.97 -15.21 -21.12
CA LEU A 159 8.57 -16.02 -19.99
C LEU A 159 7.06 -16.35 -20.06
N ALA A 160 6.66 -17.44 -19.42
CA ALA A 160 5.27 -17.89 -19.42
C ALA A 160 4.30 -16.83 -18.85
N ASP A 161 3.08 -16.76 -19.37
CA ASP A 161 2.06 -15.77 -18.98
C ASP A 161 1.75 -15.75 -17.48
N TRP A 162 1.84 -16.88 -16.81
CA TRP A 162 1.62 -16.98 -15.37
C TRP A 162 2.74 -16.36 -14.52
N THR A 163 3.95 -16.18 -15.08
CA THR A 163 5.12 -15.68 -14.34
C THR A 163 4.90 -14.29 -13.77
N GLY A 164 4.24 -13.41 -14.53
CA GLY A 164 3.91 -12.06 -14.05
C GLY A 164 2.98 -12.07 -12.84
N MET A 165 1.96 -12.92 -12.86
CA MET A 165 1.04 -13.09 -11.73
C MET A 165 1.72 -13.76 -10.53
N ALA A 166 2.61 -14.72 -10.78
CA ALA A 166 3.40 -15.36 -9.74
C ALA A 166 4.32 -14.37 -9.02
N ILE A 167 4.96 -13.43 -9.75
CA ILE A 167 5.74 -12.35 -9.13
C ILE A 167 4.86 -11.51 -8.19
N LEU A 168 3.68 -11.08 -8.66
CA LEU A 168 2.78 -10.28 -7.82
C LEU A 168 2.29 -11.04 -6.58
N ALA A 169 1.98 -12.32 -6.72
CA ALA A 169 1.62 -13.18 -5.60
C ALA A 169 2.77 -13.35 -4.61
N LEU A 170 3.99 -13.59 -5.08
CA LEU A 170 5.19 -13.66 -4.23
C LEU A 170 5.43 -12.33 -3.50
N ILE A 171 5.29 -11.20 -4.20
CA ILE A 171 5.36 -9.88 -3.57
C ILE A 171 4.33 -9.78 -2.44
N GLY A 172 3.09 -10.18 -2.67
CA GLY A 172 2.03 -10.16 -1.66
C GLY A 172 2.36 -11.04 -0.45
N PHE A 173 2.81 -12.27 -0.69
CA PHE A 173 3.17 -13.21 0.38
C PHE A 173 4.34 -12.70 1.23
N PHE A 174 5.45 -12.34 0.59
CA PHE A 174 6.63 -11.86 1.31
C PHE A 174 6.44 -10.48 1.94
N ASN A 175 5.51 -9.69 1.43
CA ASN A 175 5.09 -8.43 2.06
C ASN A 175 4.51 -8.65 3.47
N ILE A 176 3.80 -9.76 3.71
CA ILE A 176 3.31 -10.11 5.05
C ILE A 176 4.49 -10.20 6.02
N ILE A 177 5.50 -10.97 5.64
CA ILE A 177 6.71 -11.18 6.46
C ILE A 177 7.46 -9.84 6.64
N GLY A 178 7.69 -9.12 5.54
CA GLY A 178 8.43 -7.86 5.56
C GLY A 178 7.79 -6.78 6.45
N THR A 179 6.46 -6.64 6.39
CA THR A 179 5.75 -5.64 7.22
C THR A 179 5.72 -6.02 8.70
N LEU A 180 5.59 -7.31 9.03
CA LEU A 180 5.65 -7.78 10.42
C LEU A 180 7.05 -7.57 11.01
N VAL A 181 8.09 -7.97 10.27
CA VAL A 181 9.49 -7.76 10.67
C VAL A 181 9.77 -6.27 10.86
N MET A 182 9.32 -5.43 9.91
CA MET A 182 9.53 -3.99 9.99
C MET A 182 8.74 -3.34 11.13
N GLY A 183 7.54 -3.82 11.40
CA GLY A 183 6.76 -3.40 12.57
C GLY A 183 7.52 -3.66 13.88
N TYR A 184 8.09 -4.85 14.02
CA TYR A 184 8.90 -5.22 15.19
C TYR A 184 10.21 -4.43 15.29
N LEU A 185 10.96 -4.33 14.20
CA LEU A 185 12.22 -3.58 14.16
C LEU A 185 11.99 -2.07 14.37
N GLY A 186 10.87 -1.53 13.86
CA GLY A 186 10.52 -0.12 14.01
C GLY A 186 10.25 0.31 15.46
N ASP A 187 9.90 -0.62 16.35
CA ASP A 187 9.76 -0.34 17.78
C ASP A 187 11.11 -0.39 18.52
N LYS A 188 12.10 -1.14 18.01
CA LYS A 188 13.41 -1.32 18.65
C LYS A 188 14.50 -0.38 18.12
N TYR A 189 14.47 -0.05 16.82
CA TYR A 189 15.54 0.66 16.14
C TYR A 189 15.05 2.00 15.57
N SER A 190 16.00 2.83 15.17
CA SER A 190 15.71 4.11 14.52
C SER A 190 14.95 3.90 13.20
N LYS A 191 13.70 4.37 13.17
CA LYS A 191 12.81 4.29 12.00
C LYS A 191 13.40 4.97 10.77
N LYS A 192 14.19 6.03 10.97
CA LYS A 192 14.90 6.75 9.90
C LYS A 192 15.92 5.85 9.20
N ILE A 193 16.76 5.13 9.96
CA ILE A 193 17.79 4.25 9.40
C ILE A 193 17.13 3.07 8.68
N LEU A 194 16.13 2.48 9.31
CA LEU A 194 15.36 1.38 8.73
C LEU A 194 14.71 1.77 7.40
N LEU A 195 14.07 2.94 7.35
CA LEU A 195 13.42 3.44 6.15
C LEU A 195 14.42 3.70 5.02
N SER A 196 15.56 4.31 5.34
CA SER A 196 16.64 4.54 4.36
C SER A 196 17.20 3.23 3.82
N GLY A 197 17.41 2.23 4.67
CA GLY A 197 17.84 0.90 4.27
C GLY A 197 16.85 0.20 3.35
N LEU A 198 15.54 0.30 3.64
CA LEU A 198 14.49 -0.24 2.78
C LEU A 198 14.51 0.35 1.37
N TYR A 199 14.60 1.68 1.24
CA TYR A 199 14.67 2.33 -0.08
C TYR A 199 15.95 1.96 -0.83
N PHE A 200 17.07 1.89 -0.13
CA PHE A 200 18.35 1.49 -0.73
C PHE A 200 18.29 0.04 -1.26
N LEU A 201 17.81 -0.90 -0.45
CA LEU A 201 17.66 -2.30 -0.86
C LEU A 201 16.66 -2.47 -2.00
N ARG A 202 15.57 -1.70 -2.04
CA ARG A 202 14.64 -1.69 -3.18
C ARG A 202 15.33 -1.25 -4.47
N GLY A 203 16.15 -0.20 -4.40
CA GLY A 203 16.92 0.26 -5.56
C GLY A 203 17.83 -0.85 -6.09
N ILE A 204 18.58 -1.52 -5.21
CA ILE A 204 19.44 -2.66 -5.59
C ILE A 204 18.61 -3.78 -6.22
N THR A 205 17.49 -4.16 -5.60
CA THR A 205 16.64 -5.24 -6.11
C THR A 205 16.11 -4.95 -7.52
N LEU A 206 15.70 -3.70 -7.78
CA LEU A 206 15.25 -3.27 -9.12
C LEU A 206 16.38 -3.31 -10.14
N ILE A 207 17.55 -2.80 -9.80
CA ILE A 207 18.74 -2.80 -10.65
C ILE A 207 19.10 -4.25 -11.02
N LEU A 208 19.20 -5.12 -10.03
CA LEU A 208 19.51 -6.53 -10.25
C LEU A 208 18.49 -7.21 -11.17
N PHE A 209 17.19 -6.94 -10.99
CA PHE A 209 16.15 -7.53 -11.82
C PHE A 209 16.23 -7.12 -13.29
N ILE A 210 16.65 -5.88 -13.57
CA ILE A 210 16.79 -5.36 -14.94
C ILE A 210 18.04 -5.95 -15.62
N PHE A 211 19.14 -6.07 -14.90
CA PHE A 211 20.43 -6.48 -15.46
C PHE A 211 20.64 -8.01 -15.47
N LEU A 212 19.94 -8.75 -14.62
CA LEU A 212 20.01 -10.22 -14.64
C LEU A 212 19.24 -10.80 -15.85
N PRO A 213 19.68 -11.95 -16.38
CA PRO A 213 18.94 -12.63 -17.43
C PRO A 213 17.52 -12.95 -16.99
N ALA A 214 16.54 -12.68 -17.86
CA ALA A 214 15.15 -13.00 -17.59
C ALA A 214 14.97 -14.53 -17.54
N SER A 215 14.68 -15.04 -16.36
CA SER A 215 14.46 -16.45 -16.08
C SER A 215 13.42 -16.63 -14.97
N ASN A 216 12.87 -17.82 -14.83
CA ASN A 216 11.95 -18.11 -13.71
C ASN A 216 12.64 -17.90 -12.35
N LEU A 217 13.94 -18.19 -12.26
CA LEU A 217 14.70 -17.97 -11.03
C LEU A 217 14.83 -16.48 -10.72
N SER A 218 15.19 -15.63 -11.70
CA SER A 218 15.28 -14.19 -11.49
C SER A 218 13.92 -13.58 -11.12
N ALA A 219 12.83 -14.09 -11.69
CA ALA A 219 11.46 -13.70 -11.36
C ALA A 219 11.08 -14.03 -9.91
N VAL A 220 11.40 -15.25 -9.45
CA VAL A 220 11.16 -15.68 -8.06
C VAL A 220 12.00 -14.87 -7.08
N LEU A 221 13.30 -14.71 -7.35
CA LEU A 221 14.20 -13.91 -6.50
C LEU A 221 13.75 -12.46 -6.40
N PHE A 222 13.31 -11.86 -7.52
CA PHE A 222 12.77 -10.52 -7.53
C PHE A 222 11.48 -10.43 -6.71
N GLY A 223 10.50 -11.29 -6.98
CA GLY A 223 9.21 -11.29 -6.26
C GLY A 223 9.38 -11.46 -4.75
N THR A 224 10.30 -12.35 -4.34
CA THR A 224 10.61 -12.62 -2.94
C THR A 224 11.30 -11.42 -2.27
N SER A 225 12.41 -10.95 -2.82
CA SER A 225 13.20 -9.87 -2.22
C SER A 225 12.44 -8.54 -2.25
N PHE A 226 11.81 -8.21 -3.36
CA PHE A 226 11.01 -6.99 -3.47
C PHE A 226 9.78 -7.04 -2.58
N GLY A 227 9.15 -8.22 -2.43
CA GLY A 227 8.02 -8.44 -1.54
C GLY A 227 8.35 -8.15 -0.07
N LEU A 228 9.48 -8.63 0.43
CA LEU A 228 9.96 -8.31 1.79
C LEU A 228 10.08 -6.80 2.04
N LEU A 229 10.37 -6.05 1.01
CA LEU A 229 10.57 -4.59 1.09
C LEU A 229 9.31 -3.79 0.71
N TRP A 230 8.24 -4.42 0.19
CA TRP A 230 7.10 -3.78 -0.49
C TRP A 230 6.42 -2.69 0.33
N LEU A 231 5.55 -3.03 1.27
CA LEU A 231 4.88 -2.07 2.14
C LEU A 231 5.53 -1.94 3.54
N ALA A 232 6.70 -2.53 3.74
CA ALA A 232 7.46 -2.42 4.98
C ALA A 232 7.83 -0.96 5.32
N THR A 233 7.77 -0.05 4.35
CA THR A 233 7.94 1.39 4.55
C THR A 233 6.77 2.04 5.28
N VAL A 234 5.55 1.50 5.20
CA VAL A 234 4.32 2.10 5.77
C VAL A 234 4.39 2.22 7.30
N PRO A 235 4.70 1.16 8.08
CA PRO A 235 4.83 1.26 9.54
C PRO A 235 5.91 2.27 9.96
N ALA A 236 7.05 2.28 9.26
CA ALA A 236 8.16 3.19 9.57
C ALA A 236 7.80 4.66 9.29
N THR A 237 7.22 4.96 8.12
CA THR A 237 6.80 6.30 7.73
C THR A 237 5.76 6.86 8.70
N ASN A 238 4.74 6.07 9.01
CA ASN A 238 3.72 6.44 9.99
C ASN A 238 4.32 6.73 11.36
N GLY A 239 5.23 5.88 11.83
CA GLY A 239 5.93 6.08 13.09
C GLY A 239 6.76 7.37 13.12
N ILE A 240 7.41 7.75 12.00
CA ILE A 240 8.19 9.01 11.90
C ILE A 240 7.25 10.22 11.94
N VAL A 241 6.14 10.22 11.17
CA VAL A 241 5.16 11.31 11.19
C VAL A 241 4.57 11.48 12.59
N ALA A 242 4.24 10.38 13.26
CA ALA A 242 3.73 10.40 14.64
C ALA A 242 4.76 10.94 15.65
N GLN A 243 6.05 10.70 15.44
CA GLN A 243 7.13 11.23 16.29
C GLN A 243 7.35 12.73 16.09
N ILE A 244 7.23 13.25 14.87
CA ILE A 244 7.47 14.67 14.57
C ILE A 244 6.28 15.53 14.94
N PHE A 245 5.06 15.13 14.56
CA PHE A 245 3.85 15.96 14.65
C PHE A 245 2.83 15.46 15.67
N GLY A 246 3.14 14.38 16.38
CA GLY A 246 2.19 13.73 17.27
C GLY A 246 1.10 12.95 16.53
N THR A 247 0.18 12.36 17.30
CA THR A 247 -0.88 11.51 16.73
C THR A 247 -2.14 12.29 16.34
N LYS A 248 -2.24 13.55 16.77
CA LYS A 248 -3.41 14.40 16.57
C LYS A 248 -3.68 14.68 15.08
N ASN A 249 -2.65 15.08 14.37
CA ASN A 249 -2.73 15.43 12.94
C ASN A 249 -2.22 14.31 12.01
N LEU A 250 -2.04 13.10 12.55
CA LEU A 250 -1.44 11.99 11.83
C LEU A 250 -2.27 11.58 10.60
N SER A 251 -3.61 11.53 10.71
CA SER A 251 -4.49 11.19 9.59
C SER A 251 -4.42 12.22 8.45
N LEU A 252 -4.27 13.49 8.81
CA LEU A 252 -4.14 14.57 7.83
C LEU A 252 -2.80 14.55 7.11
N LEU A 253 -1.72 14.29 7.85
CA LEU A 253 -0.35 14.38 7.32
C LEU A 253 0.12 13.08 6.64
N PHE A 254 -0.53 11.96 6.92
CA PHE A 254 -0.22 10.68 6.32
C PHE A 254 -1.13 10.36 5.10
N GLY A 255 -2.31 10.98 5.01
CA GLY A 255 -3.27 10.87 3.89
C GLY A 255 -2.96 11.78 2.76
#